data_4cd76b0ff1f3a952cf183e2a97b05f6f
#
_entry.id   4cd76b0ff1f3a952cf183e2a97b05f6f
#
_cell.length_a   1.000
_cell.length_b   1.000
_cell.length_c   1.000
_cell.angle_alpha   90.00
_cell.angle_beta   90.00
_cell.angle_gamma   90.00
#
_symmetry.space_group_name_H-M   'P 1'
#
loop_
_entity.id
_entity.type
_entity.pdbx_description
1 polymer ?
#
loop_
_entity_poly.entity_id
_entity_poly.type
_entity_poly.pdbx_seq_one_letter_code
_entity_poly.pdbx_strand_id
1 'polypeptide(L)'
;MLIEKKHFLQIFFLIATIWFIWYAQNHLDPYTVSILNNIAIFAILALSYNLINGIAGQFSLEPNGFVAIGAYVTALFLIPGSDKLDMFALEDPAPIVMAMHTSFLPALIMSGIVATAIAFILSVPVFRVRGDYLAIVTLGFGFIIRIYAINNPKYTNGAMGLNDIPSVANLYWCGFIAVITFIVMINIIYSKFGRAMKAVRDDEDAATAMGVNTFWMKTYAFMTSAFFEGIGGGLMASLLTTISPDQFTFLLTFQLLIIIVLGGLGSMSGAILGTILVMGGSEWLRFLDQNMNIFGYNTGAHPGLRMVVFSILLIVMMLFARRGLFGNKELTDIFKRTKK
;
A
#
# COMPACT_ATOMS: atom_id res chain seq x y z
N MET A 1 -4.35 -21.02 29.90
CA MET A 1 -3.16 -20.27 30.32
C MET A 1 -2.25 -19.81 29.14
N LEU A 2 -1.89 -20.64 28.15
CA LEU A 2 -1.06 -20.22 27.00
C LEU A 2 -1.85 -19.41 25.96
N ILE A 3 -3.13 -19.69 25.76
CA ILE A 3 -4.02 -18.97 24.84
C ILE A 3 -4.30 -17.56 25.38
N GLU A 4 -4.53 -17.40 26.68
CA GLU A 4 -4.75 -16.11 27.34
C GLU A 4 -3.52 -15.19 27.25
N LYS A 5 -2.30 -15.72 27.43
CA LYS A 5 -1.07 -14.92 27.29
C LYS A 5 -0.86 -14.38 25.87
N LYS A 6 -1.29 -15.11 24.85
CA LYS A 6 -1.18 -14.68 23.45
C LYS A 6 -2.17 -13.52 23.15
N HIS A 7 -3.41 -13.65 23.63
CA HIS A 7 -4.40 -12.57 23.48
C HIS A 7 -4.00 -11.33 24.27
N PHE A 8 -3.46 -11.51 25.48
CA PHE A 8 -2.97 -10.39 26.28
C PHE A 8 -1.84 -9.63 25.57
N LEU A 9 -0.87 -10.34 24.98
CA LEU A 9 0.22 -9.72 24.23
C LEU A 9 -0.29 -8.97 22.99
N GLN A 10 -1.24 -9.52 22.26
CA GLN A 10 -1.87 -8.87 21.10
C GLN A 10 -2.61 -7.60 21.49
N ILE A 11 -3.40 -7.65 22.57
CA ILE A 11 -4.11 -6.50 23.12
C ILE A 11 -3.13 -5.43 23.60
N PHE A 12 -2.05 -5.82 24.27
CA PHE A 12 -1.01 -4.90 24.72
C PHE A 12 -0.34 -4.14 23.56
N PHE A 13 0.05 -4.87 22.48
CA PHE A 13 0.61 -4.23 21.29
C PHE A 13 -0.39 -3.30 20.62
N LEU A 14 -1.66 -3.67 20.55
CA LEU A 14 -2.71 -2.84 19.98
C LEU A 14 -2.90 -1.55 20.79
N ILE A 15 -2.99 -1.64 22.10
CA ILE A 15 -3.09 -0.48 23.00
C ILE A 15 -1.84 0.40 22.86
N ALA A 16 -0.65 -0.20 22.84
CA ALA A 16 0.61 0.53 22.68
C ALA A 16 0.66 1.29 21.33
N THR A 17 0.18 0.67 20.26
CA THR A 17 0.11 1.32 18.93
C THR A 17 -0.88 2.48 18.93
N ILE A 18 -2.07 2.31 19.50
CA ILE A 18 -3.08 3.38 19.61
C ILE A 18 -2.53 4.53 20.46
N TRP A 19 -1.90 4.22 21.60
CA TRP A 19 -1.26 5.23 22.45
C TRP A 19 -0.14 5.98 21.73
N PHE A 20 0.69 5.27 20.96
CA PHE A 20 1.73 5.86 20.14
C PHE A 20 1.18 6.82 19.09
N ILE A 21 0.10 6.43 18.37
CA ILE A 21 -0.58 7.28 17.38
C ILE A 21 -1.08 8.57 18.05
N TRP A 22 -1.72 8.44 19.22
CA TRP A 22 -2.22 9.59 19.97
C TRP A 22 -1.08 10.50 20.44
N TYR A 23 -0.01 9.92 20.99
CA TYR A 23 1.15 10.68 21.43
C TYR A 23 1.84 11.39 20.26
N ALA A 24 2.08 10.69 19.16
CA ALA A 24 2.75 11.21 17.99
C ALA A 24 1.99 12.38 17.36
N GLN A 25 0.67 12.27 17.20
CA GLN A 25 -0.14 13.34 16.61
C GLN A 25 -0.13 14.63 17.43
N ASN A 26 -0.05 14.53 18.77
CA ASN A 26 -0.20 15.68 19.65
C ASN A 26 1.12 16.29 20.12
N HIS A 27 2.24 15.55 20.08
CA HIS A 27 3.50 15.97 20.70
C HIS A 27 4.69 16.05 19.72
N LEU A 28 4.57 15.44 18.53
CA LEU A 28 5.64 15.50 17.54
C LEU A 28 5.44 16.68 16.59
N ASP A 29 6.54 17.12 16.00
CA ASP A 29 6.54 18.19 15.00
C ASP A 29 5.77 17.75 13.73
N PRO A 30 5.14 18.69 12.99
CA PRO A 30 4.33 18.40 11.81
C PRO A 30 5.07 17.61 10.73
N TYR A 31 6.38 17.80 10.62
CA TYR A 31 7.21 17.07 9.66
C TYR A 31 7.30 15.58 10.01
N THR A 32 7.59 15.26 11.27
CA THR A 32 7.63 13.86 11.76
C THR A 32 6.26 13.19 11.64
N VAL A 33 5.18 13.92 11.93
CA VAL A 33 3.81 13.43 11.74
C VAL A 33 3.53 13.11 10.27
N SER A 34 3.99 13.94 9.33
CA SER A 34 3.87 13.68 7.89
C SER A 34 4.61 12.41 7.46
N ILE A 35 5.81 12.16 7.98
CA ILE A 35 6.56 10.92 7.73
C ILE A 35 5.78 9.71 8.27
N LEU A 36 5.25 9.79 9.48
CA LEU A 36 4.46 8.71 10.08
C LEU A 36 3.17 8.43 9.30
N ASN A 37 2.51 9.45 8.77
CA ASN A 37 1.37 9.31 7.87
C ASN A 37 1.76 8.53 6.61
N ASN A 38 2.85 8.90 5.96
CA ASN A 38 3.36 8.19 4.79
C ASN A 38 3.72 6.73 5.12
N ILE A 39 4.40 6.48 6.23
CA ILE A 39 4.70 5.12 6.69
C ILE A 39 3.41 4.31 6.89
N ALA A 40 2.38 4.89 7.51
CA ALA A 40 1.11 4.21 7.73
C ALA A 40 0.40 3.87 6.41
N ILE A 41 0.35 4.80 5.44
CA ILE A 41 -0.24 4.57 4.12
C ILE A 41 0.54 3.48 3.37
N PHE A 42 1.86 3.60 3.30
CA PHE A 42 2.69 2.58 2.62
C PHE A 42 2.65 1.23 3.33
N ALA A 43 2.41 1.18 4.66
CA ALA A 43 2.17 -0.07 5.38
C ALA A 43 0.85 -0.72 4.93
N ILE A 44 -0.24 0.05 4.75
CA ILE A 44 -1.50 -0.47 4.20
C ILE A 44 -1.26 -1.07 2.82
N LEU A 45 -0.59 -0.33 1.93
CA LEU A 45 -0.28 -0.76 0.57
C LEU A 45 0.64 -2.00 0.54
N ALA A 46 1.67 -2.03 1.37
CA ALA A 46 2.59 -3.16 1.45
C ALA A 46 1.94 -4.42 2.03
N LEU A 47 1.07 -4.29 3.04
CA LEU A 47 0.33 -5.40 3.61
C LEU A 47 -0.63 -6.01 2.59
N SER A 48 -1.37 -5.18 1.86
CA SER A 48 -2.29 -5.63 0.81
C SER A 48 -1.54 -6.29 -0.35
N TYR A 49 -0.49 -5.66 -0.83
CA TYR A 49 0.35 -6.19 -1.90
C TYR A 49 1.06 -7.50 -1.51
N ASN A 50 1.49 -7.65 -0.25
CA ASN A 50 2.09 -8.89 0.26
C ASN A 50 1.08 -10.04 0.36
N LEU A 51 -0.22 -9.76 0.45
CA LEU A 51 -1.25 -10.81 0.42
C LEU A 51 -1.25 -11.54 -0.92
N ILE A 52 -1.18 -10.82 -2.05
CA ILE A 52 -1.21 -11.44 -3.37
C ILE A 52 0.15 -12.02 -3.76
N ASN A 53 1.24 -11.25 -3.61
CA ASN A 53 2.56 -11.71 -4.01
C ASN A 53 3.16 -12.73 -3.04
N GLY A 54 3.04 -12.49 -1.74
CA GLY A 54 3.68 -13.30 -0.71
C GLY A 54 2.86 -14.50 -0.27
N ILE A 55 1.56 -14.31 0.02
CA ILE A 55 0.70 -15.38 0.58
C ILE A 55 0.05 -16.20 -0.53
N ALA A 56 -0.57 -15.56 -1.53
CA ALA A 56 -1.18 -16.28 -2.66
C ALA A 56 -0.15 -16.69 -3.73
N GLY A 57 1.08 -16.16 -3.67
CA GLY A 57 2.16 -16.54 -4.59
C GLY A 57 1.94 -16.08 -6.03
N GLN A 58 1.10 -15.08 -6.25
CA GLN A 58 0.81 -14.56 -7.59
C GLN A 58 1.67 -13.32 -7.82
N PHE A 59 2.71 -13.45 -8.64
CA PHE A 59 3.58 -12.31 -8.95
C PHE A 59 2.84 -11.30 -9.83
N SER A 60 2.32 -10.27 -9.22
CA SER A 60 1.47 -9.24 -9.81
C SER A 60 2.10 -7.86 -9.66
N LEU A 61 1.86 -6.96 -10.62
CA LEU A 61 2.43 -5.60 -10.65
C LEU A 61 1.33 -4.53 -10.79
N GLU A 62 0.14 -4.79 -10.21
CA GLU A 62 -1.05 -3.94 -10.31
C GLU A 62 -1.17 -2.79 -9.32
N PRO A 63 -0.44 -2.69 -8.17
CA PRO A 63 -0.80 -1.76 -7.11
C PRO A 63 -0.99 -0.32 -7.57
N ASN A 64 -0.14 0.18 -8.49
CA ASN A 64 -0.28 1.53 -9.00
C ASN A 64 -1.65 1.81 -9.62
N GLY A 65 -2.27 0.81 -10.28
CA GLY A 65 -3.61 0.94 -10.86
C GLY A 65 -4.71 1.06 -9.81
N PHE A 66 -4.72 0.19 -8.80
CA PHE A 66 -5.75 0.22 -7.75
C PHE A 66 -5.58 1.40 -6.80
N VAL A 67 -4.35 1.78 -6.49
CA VAL A 67 -4.05 3.01 -5.72
C VAL A 67 -4.55 4.24 -6.48
N ALA A 68 -4.32 4.32 -7.81
CA ALA A 68 -4.84 5.41 -8.64
C ALA A 68 -6.37 5.46 -8.60
N ILE A 69 -7.05 4.33 -8.83
CA ILE A 69 -8.51 4.25 -8.76
C ILE A 69 -9.00 4.77 -7.41
N GLY A 70 -8.40 4.29 -6.31
CA GLY A 70 -8.77 4.71 -4.97
C GLY A 70 -8.58 6.20 -4.73
N ALA A 71 -7.46 6.74 -5.18
CA ALA A 71 -7.14 8.17 -5.05
C ALA A 71 -8.15 9.04 -5.82
N TYR A 72 -8.40 8.73 -7.09
CA TYR A 72 -9.36 9.49 -7.90
C TYR A 72 -10.79 9.38 -7.36
N VAL A 73 -11.25 8.18 -7.01
CA VAL A 73 -12.60 7.99 -6.44
C VAL A 73 -12.74 8.80 -5.15
N THR A 74 -11.79 8.69 -4.21
CA THR A 74 -11.88 9.45 -2.95
C THR A 74 -11.84 10.96 -3.21
N ALA A 75 -10.97 11.46 -4.09
CA ALA A 75 -10.89 12.86 -4.43
C ALA A 75 -12.22 13.39 -5.00
N LEU A 76 -12.81 12.66 -5.96
CA LEU A 76 -14.10 13.04 -6.56
C LEU A 76 -15.27 13.06 -5.57
N PHE A 77 -15.23 12.20 -4.55
CA PHE A 77 -16.25 12.21 -3.50
C PHE A 77 -16.01 13.26 -2.42
N LEU A 78 -14.76 13.71 -2.21
CA LEU A 78 -14.45 14.70 -1.17
C LEU A 78 -14.61 16.14 -1.65
N ILE A 79 -14.27 16.42 -2.90
CA ILE A 79 -14.33 17.78 -3.46
C ILE A 79 -15.80 18.21 -3.61
N PRO A 80 -16.20 19.36 -3.07
CA PRO A 80 -17.55 19.89 -3.25
C PRO A 80 -17.87 20.17 -4.73
N GLY A 81 -19.14 20.07 -5.12
CA GLY A 81 -19.56 20.29 -6.51
C GLY A 81 -19.23 21.68 -7.05
N SER A 82 -19.32 22.72 -6.21
CA SER A 82 -18.93 24.10 -6.55
C SER A 82 -17.47 24.18 -6.98
N ASP A 83 -16.59 23.58 -6.18
CA ASP A 83 -15.13 23.69 -6.34
C ASP A 83 -14.64 22.88 -7.55
N LYS A 84 -15.41 21.84 -7.93
CA LYS A 84 -15.13 21.05 -9.15
C LYS A 84 -15.24 21.87 -10.42
N LEU A 85 -16.18 22.81 -10.50
CA LEU A 85 -16.33 23.67 -11.69
C LEU A 85 -15.09 24.55 -11.89
N ASP A 86 -14.55 25.10 -10.82
CA ASP A 86 -13.37 25.97 -10.87
C ASP A 86 -12.07 25.17 -11.12
N MET A 87 -12.04 23.92 -10.66
CA MET A 87 -10.85 23.05 -10.78
C MET A 87 -10.69 22.44 -12.17
N PHE A 88 -11.81 22.07 -12.84
CA PHE A 88 -11.75 21.42 -14.15
C PHE A 88 -11.43 22.46 -15.25
N ALA A 89 -10.14 22.56 -15.61
CA ALA A 89 -9.65 23.58 -16.53
C ALA A 89 -9.72 23.15 -18.01
N LEU A 90 -9.79 21.85 -18.32
CA LEU A 90 -9.73 21.36 -19.69
C LEU A 90 -11.12 21.18 -20.31
N GLU A 91 -12.05 20.62 -19.56
CA GLU A 91 -13.45 20.37 -19.99
C GLU A 91 -14.36 20.41 -18.77
N ASP A 92 -15.62 20.82 -18.95
CA ASP A 92 -16.58 20.81 -17.88
C ASP A 92 -16.77 19.39 -17.29
N PRO A 93 -16.85 19.27 -15.95
CA PRO A 93 -17.01 17.97 -15.31
C PRO A 93 -18.34 17.31 -15.69
N ALA A 94 -18.32 15.99 -15.86
CA ALA A 94 -19.52 15.24 -16.17
C ALA A 94 -20.59 15.42 -15.06
N PRO A 95 -21.91 15.45 -15.40
CA PRO A 95 -22.98 15.65 -14.41
C PRO A 95 -22.92 14.66 -13.24
N ILE A 96 -22.49 13.42 -13.49
CA ILE A 96 -22.32 12.42 -12.45
C ILE A 96 -21.20 12.80 -11.47
N VAL A 97 -20.12 13.41 -11.96
CA VAL A 97 -19.00 13.88 -11.12
C VAL A 97 -19.45 15.03 -10.23
N MET A 98 -20.28 15.94 -10.76
CA MET A 98 -20.86 17.06 -10.00
C MET A 98 -21.75 16.59 -8.85
N ALA A 99 -22.50 15.51 -9.05
CA ALA A 99 -23.40 14.94 -8.04
C ALA A 99 -22.68 14.16 -6.94
N MET A 100 -21.43 13.76 -7.16
CA MET A 100 -20.63 13.02 -6.18
C MET A 100 -20.10 13.96 -5.09
N HIS A 101 -20.66 13.88 -3.89
CA HIS A 101 -20.11 14.54 -2.70
C HIS A 101 -20.51 13.76 -1.46
N THR A 102 -19.55 13.46 -0.60
CA THR A 102 -19.81 12.77 0.67
C THR A 102 -18.70 13.04 1.69
N SER A 103 -18.92 12.60 2.93
CA SER A 103 -17.91 12.68 3.99
C SER A 103 -16.76 11.70 3.75
N PHE A 104 -15.66 11.87 4.49
CA PHE A 104 -14.40 11.16 4.29
C PHE A 104 -14.51 9.64 4.38
N LEU A 105 -15.14 9.12 5.44
CA LEU A 105 -15.23 7.67 5.66
C LEU A 105 -16.02 6.93 4.56
N PRO A 106 -17.22 7.36 4.15
CA PRO A 106 -17.89 6.79 2.99
C PRO A 106 -17.09 6.89 1.70
N ALA A 107 -16.38 8.01 1.45
CA ALA A 107 -15.53 8.17 0.28
C ALA A 107 -14.41 7.10 0.24
N LEU A 108 -13.75 6.84 1.38
CA LEU A 108 -12.74 5.79 1.51
C LEU A 108 -13.33 4.38 1.30
N ILE A 109 -14.50 4.10 1.85
CA ILE A 109 -15.15 2.79 1.65
C ILE A 109 -15.53 2.62 0.18
N MET A 110 -16.06 3.64 -0.46
CA MET A 110 -16.40 3.62 -1.88
C MET A 110 -15.17 3.39 -2.75
N SER A 111 -14.02 4.00 -2.43
CA SER A 111 -12.77 3.77 -3.15
C SER A 111 -12.33 2.31 -3.09
N GLY A 112 -12.42 1.69 -1.92
CA GLY A 112 -12.15 0.25 -1.76
C GLY A 112 -13.13 -0.63 -2.52
N ILE A 113 -14.44 -0.31 -2.50
CA ILE A 113 -15.47 -1.08 -3.22
C ILE A 113 -15.25 -0.98 -4.73
N VAL A 114 -15.01 0.22 -5.28
CA VAL A 114 -14.77 0.42 -6.72
C VAL A 114 -13.50 -0.32 -7.15
N ALA A 115 -12.41 -0.22 -6.39
CA ALA A 115 -11.18 -0.96 -6.66
C ALA A 115 -11.44 -2.48 -6.66
N THR A 116 -12.20 -2.99 -5.69
CA THR A 116 -12.60 -4.41 -5.61
C THR A 116 -13.44 -4.85 -6.79
N ALA A 117 -14.41 -4.05 -7.21
CA ALA A 117 -15.27 -4.36 -8.36
C ALA A 117 -14.44 -4.47 -9.66
N ILE A 118 -13.51 -3.55 -9.87
CA ILE A 118 -12.60 -3.57 -11.02
C ILE A 118 -11.66 -4.77 -10.91
N ALA A 119 -11.13 -5.09 -9.73
CA ALA A 119 -10.31 -6.26 -9.50
C ALA A 119 -11.06 -7.56 -9.81
N PHE A 120 -12.33 -7.66 -9.44
CA PHE A 120 -13.16 -8.83 -9.78
C PHE A 120 -13.27 -9.01 -11.30
N ILE A 121 -13.60 -7.95 -12.04
CA ILE A 121 -13.69 -7.98 -13.50
C ILE A 121 -12.34 -8.36 -14.11
N LEU A 122 -11.26 -7.78 -13.62
CA LEU A 122 -9.90 -8.01 -14.10
C LEU A 122 -9.40 -9.43 -13.77
N SER A 123 -9.86 -10.04 -12.67
CA SER A 123 -9.44 -11.38 -12.25
C SER A 123 -9.71 -12.45 -13.29
N VAL A 124 -10.81 -12.31 -14.07
CA VAL A 124 -11.21 -13.29 -15.08
C VAL A 124 -10.15 -13.44 -16.19
N PRO A 125 -9.69 -12.40 -16.87
CA PRO A 125 -8.61 -12.52 -17.85
C PRO A 125 -7.24 -12.78 -17.19
N VAL A 126 -6.95 -12.16 -16.05
CA VAL A 126 -5.64 -12.20 -15.38
C VAL A 126 -5.30 -13.61 -14.92
N PHE A 127 -6.20 -14.33 -14.25
CA PHE A 127 -5.91 -15.68 -13.75
C PHE A 127 -6.10 -16.81 -14.78
N ARG A 128 -6.39 -16.50 -16.03
CA ARG A 128 -6.24 -17.44 -17.14
C ARG A 128 -4.79 -17.55 -17.61
N VAL A 129 -3.97 -16.57 -17.27
CA VAL A 129 -2.55 -16.51 -17.58
C VAL A 129 -1.76 -17.03 -16.39
N ARG A 130 -0.71 -17.80 -16.63
CA ARG A 130 0.14 -18.41 -15.58
C ARG A 130 1.57 -17.88 -15.67
N GLY A 131 2.26 -17.93 -14.51
CA GLY A 131 3.68 -17.57 -14.40
C GLY A 131 3.97 -16.10 -14.67
N ASP A 132 5.10 -15.79 -15.29
CA ASP A 132 5.60 -14.42 -15.48
C ASP A 132 4.71 -13.55 -16.36
N TYR A 133 3.88 -14.15 -17.22
CA TYR A 133 2.91 -13.41 -18.04
C TYR A 133 1.85 -12.69 -17.19
N LEU A 134 1.55 -13.19 -16.00
CA LEU A 134 0.65 -12.54 -15.07
C LEU A 134 1.15 -11.14 -14.71
N ALA A 135 2.44 -11.01 -14.42
CA ALA A 135 3.08 -9.72 -14.10
C ALA A 135 2.95 -8.72 -15.26
N ILE A 136 3.10 -9.18 -16.52
CA ILE A 136 2.99 -8.31 -17.69
C ILE A 136 1.55 -7.79 -17.86
N VAL A 137 0.54 -8.66 -17.70
CA VAL A 137 -0.86 -8.27 -17.80
C VAL A 137 -1.26 -7.29 -16.70
N THR A 138 -0.84 -7.53 -15.47
CA THR A 138 -1.15 -6.65 -14.33
C THR A 138 -0.40 -5.33 -14.40
N LEU A 139 0.83 -5.31 -14.90
CA LEU A 139 1.55 -4.08 -15.22
C LEU A 139 0.81 -3.27 -16.29
N GLY A 140 0.37 -3.95 -17.38
CA GLY A 140 -0.43 -3.32 -18.44
C GLY A 140 -1.71 -2.67 -17.91
N PHE A 141 -2.37 -3.28 -16.93
CA PHE A 141 -3.52 -2.70 -16.26
C PHE A 141 -3.19 -1.35 -15.60
N GLY A 142 -2.09 -1.25 -14.87
CA GLY A 142 -1.65 0.02 -14.26
C GLY A 142 -1.43 1.12 -15.30
N PHE A 143 -0.84 0.80 -16.44
CA PHE A 143 -0.71 1.75 -17.57
C PHE A 143 -2.06 2.14 -18.18
N ILE A 144 -3.00 1.19 -18.33
CA ILE A 144 -4.36 1.47 -18.84
C ILE A 144 -5.07 2.47 -17.93
N ILE A 145 -5.03 2.29 -16.59
CA ILE A 145 -5.66 3.22 -15.66
C ILE A 145 -5.03 4.62 -15.75
N ARG A 146 -3.69 4.70 -15.82
CA ARG A 146 -3.00 5.98 -16.00
C ARG A 146 -3.38 6.68 -17.30
N ILE A 147 -3.37 5.95 -18.42
CA ILE A 147 -3.75 6.49 -19.74
C ILE A 147 -5.22 6.89 -19.75
N TYR A 148 -6.09 6.11 -19.12
CA TYR A 148 -7.50 6.45 -18.96
C TYR A 148 -7.66 7.77 -18.20
N ALA A 149 -6.94 7.96 -17.10
CA ALA A 149 -6.97 9.20 -16.34
C ALA A 149 -6.52 10.41 -17.16
N ILE A 150 -5.49 10.26 -18.01
CA ILE A 150 -4.98 11.35 -18.87
C ILE A 150 -5.99 11.71 -19.97
N ASN A 151 -6.65 10.71 -20.58
CA ASN A 151 -7.49 10.91 -21.77
C ASN A 151 -8.98 11.16 -21.49
N ASN A 152 -9.37 11.22 -20.21
CA ASN A 152 -10.77 11.48 -19.84
C ASN A 152 -10.89 12.73 -18.94
N PRO A 153 -10.64 13.95 -19.48
CA PRO A 153 -10.64 15.18 -18.70
C PRO A 153 -11.96 15.47 -18.00
N LYS A 154 -13.10 15.05 -18.53
CA LYS A 154 -14.45 15.20 -17.92
C LYS A 154 -14.61 14.48 -16.56
N TYR A 155 -13.77 13.45 -16.30
CA TYR A 155 -13.85 12.64 -15.07
C TYR A 155 -12.68 12.85 -14.13
N THR A 156 -11.52 13.19 -14.66
CA THR A 156 -10.24 13.16 -13.93
C THR A 156 -9.44 14.46 -14.05
N ASN A 157 -9.97 15.45 -14.80
CA ASN A 157 -9.26 16.67 -15.21
C ASN A 157 -7.99 16.37 -16.06
N GLY A 158 -7.91 15.16 -16.64
CA GLY A 158 -6.84 14.76 -17.56
C GLY A 158 -5.45 14.76 -16.93
N ALA A 159 -4.46 15.27 -17.68
CA ALA A 159 -3.06 15.32 -17.23
C ALA A 159 -2.82 16.30 -16.07
N MET A 160 -3.69 17.29 -15.87
CA MET A 160 -3.57 18.25 -14.76
C MET A 160 -3.88 17.60 -13.41
N GLY A 161 -4.70 16.54 -13.39
CA GLY A 161 -5.13 15.88 -12.18
C GLY A 161 -6.11 16.70 -11.35
N LEU A 162 -6.33 16.28 -10.11
CA LEU A 162 -7.26 16.93 -9.17
C LEU A 162 -6.46 17.61 -8.05
N ASN A 163 -6.76 18.87 -7.82
CA ASN A 163 -6.13 19.72 -6.80
C ASN A 163 -7.15 20.08 -5.72
N ASP A 164 -6.72 20.79 -4.70
CA ASP A 164 -7.58 21.31 -3.62
C ASP A 164 -8.46 20.23 -2.96
N ILE A 165 -7.96 19.00 -2.88
CA ILE A 165 -8.63 17.91 -2.19
C ILE A 165 -8.60 18.22 -0.69
N PRO A 166 -9.75 18.14 0.03
CA PRO A 166 -9.81 18.40 1.47
C PRO A 166 -8.81 17.54 2.25
N SER A 167 -7.94 18.19 3.04
CA SER A 167 -6.94 17.55 3.90
C SER A 167 -7.57 17.02 5.17
N VAL A 168 -8.31 15.92 5.09
CA VAL A 168 -8.97 15.27 6.24
C VAL A 168 -8.11 14.14 6.81
N ALA A 169 -7.24 13.55 5.98
CA ALA A 169 -6.34 12.48 6.41
C ALA A 169 -5.32 13.02 7.41
N ASN A 170 -5.28 12.43 8.59
CA ASN A 170 -4.32 12.70 9.64
C ASN A 170 -3.80 11.37 10.22
N LEU A 171 -2.87 11.41 11.17
CA LEU A 171 -2.26 10.21 11.74
C LEU A 171 -3.29 9.30 12.44
N TYR A 172 -4.39 9.84 12.94
CA TYR A 172 -5.47 9.03 13.50
C TYR A 172 -6.11 8.16 12.42
N TRP A 173 -6.46 8.74 11.27
CA TRP A 173 -7.07 8.00 10.15
C TRP A 173 -6.09 7.02 9.53
N CYS A 174 -4.88 7.47 9.18
CA CYS A 174 -3.87 6.63 8.54
C CYS A 174 -3.46 5.47 9.46
N GLY A 175 -3.17 5.77 10.72
CA GLY A 175 -2.76 4.77 11.71
C GLY A 175 -3.88 3.78 12.06
N PHE A 176 -5.12 4.25 12.26
CA PHE A 176 -6.25 3.39 12.57
C PHE A 176 -6.54 2.41 11.43
N ILE A 177 -6.55 2.89 10.18
CA ILE A 177 -6.78 2.04 9.00
C ILE A 177 -5.62 1.07 8.80
N ALA A 178 -4.36 1.47 9.04
CA ALA A 178 -3.21 0.58 9.00
C ALA A 178 -3.33 -0.56 10.01
N VAL A 179 -3.76 -0.26 11.24
CA VAL A 179 -4.02 -1.28 12.27
C VAL A 179 -5.15 -2.21 11.86
N ILE A 180 -6.26 -1.69 11.35
CA ILE A 180 -7.37 -2.52 10.85
C ILE A 180 -6.88 -3.43 9.71
N THR A 181 -6.15 -2.87 8.74
CA THR A 181 -5.59 -3.64 7.62
C THR A 181 -4.73 -4.78 8.13
N PHE A 182 -3.82 -4.51 9.06
CA PHE A 182 -2.97 -5.54 9.65
C PHE A 182 -3.77 -6.65 10.34
N ILE A 183 -4.77 -6.29 11.16
CA ILE A 183 -5.64 -7.25 11.84
C ILE A 183 -6.41 -8.11 10.83
N VAL A 184 -6.99 -7.49 9.78
CA VAL A 184 -7.72 -8.20 8.74
C VAL A 184 -6.80 -9.16 7.99
N MET A 185 -5.61 -8.70 7.56
CA MET A 185 -4.65 -9.53 6.84
C MET A 185 -4.18 -10.73 7.67
N ILE A 186 -3.85 -10.51 8.94
CA ILE A 186 -3.46 -11.60 9.86
C ILE A 186 -4.61 -12.61 10.02
N ASN A 187 -5.84 -12.16 10.18
CA ASN A 187 -6.99 -13.05 10.31
C ASN A 187 -7.23 -13.86 9.03
N ILE A 188 -7.08 -13.26 7.85
CA ILE A 188 -7.20 -13.96 6.57
C ILE A 188 -6.12 -15.04 6.47
N ILE A 189 -4.86 -14.73 6.78
CA ILE A 189 -3.73 -15.66 6.65
C ILE A 189 -3.86 -16.89 7.54
N TYR A 190 -4.40 -16.73 8.75
CA TYR A 190 -4.63 -17.83 9.68
C TYR A 190 -5.99 -18.51 9.49
N SER A 191 -6.86 -18.01 8.61
CA SER A 191 -8.15 -18.61 8.27
C SER A 191 -8.03 -19.87 7.39
N LYS A 192 -9.17 -20.49 7.08
CA LYS A 192 -9.24 -21.56 6.09
C LYS A 192 -8.83 -21.07 4.69
N PHE A 193 -9.21 -19.85 4.33
CA PHE A 193 -8.86 -19.22 3.05
C PHE A 193 -7.37 -18.99 2.92
N GLY A 194 -6.69 -18.46 3.94
CA GLY A 194 -5.25 -18.25 3.91
C GLY A 194 -4.45 -19.56 3.81
N ARG A 195 -4.91 -20.62 4.44
CA ARG A 195 -4.29 -21.95 4.25
C ARG A 195 -4.46 -22.48 2.83
N ALA A 196 -5.65 -22.29 2.23
CA ALA A 196 -5.91 -22.66 0.84
C ALA A 196 -5.06 -21.83 -0.13
N MET A 197 -4.92 -20.50 0.09
CA MET A 197 -4.03 -19.63 -0.71
C MET A 197 -2.58 -20.10 -0.67
N LYS A 198 -2.07 -20.47 0.52
CA LYS A 198 -0.71 -21.01 0.67
C LYS A 198 -0.54 -22.35 -0.05
N ALA A 199 -1.55 -23.23 0.00
CA ALA A 199 -1.53 -24.49 -0.74
C ALA A 199 -1.46 -24.25 -2.26
N VAL A 200 -2.25 -23.30 -2.77
CA VAL A 200 -2.21 -22.89 -4.20
C VAL A 200 -0.85 -22.29 -4.59
N ARG A 201 -0.23 -21.53 -3.68
CA ARG A 201 1.11 -20.97 -3.90
C ARG A 201 2.18 -22.05 -3.98
N ASP A 202 2.11 -23.02 -3.09
CA ASP A 202 3.12 -24.06 -2.95
C ASP A 202 3.04 -25.09 -4.11
N ASP A 203 1.83 -25.51 -4.50
CA ASP A 203 1.57 -26.35 -5.67
C ASP A 203 0.10 -26.21 -6.10
N GLU A 204 -0.15 -25.56 -7.25
CA GLU A 204 -1.50 -25.31 -7.77
C GLU A 204 -2.20 -26.59 -8.22
N ASP A 205 -1.47 -27.52 -8.83
CA ASP A 205 -2.05 -28.76 -9.36
C ASP A 205 -2.40 -29.71 -8.21
N ALA A 206 -1.54 -29.83 -7.20
CA ALA A 206 -1.82 -30.59 -5.98
C ALA A 206 -3.00 -30.00 -5.20
N ALA A 207 -3.09 -28.68 -5.06
CA ALA A 207 -4.21 -28.00 -4.41
C ALA A 207 -5.53 -28.30 -5.13
N THR A 208 -5.52 -28.27 -6.47
CA THR A 208 -6.69 -28.61 -7.30
C THR A 208 -7.09 -30.07 -7.11
N ALA A 209 -6.15 -31.00 -7.08
CA ALA A 209 -6.42 -32.44 -6.83
C ALA A 209 -7.04 -32.67 -5.44
N MET A 210 -6.74 -31.81 -4.45
CA MET A 210 -7.37 -31.84 -3.12
C MET A 210 -8.71 -31.11 -3.05
N GLY A 211 -9.28 -30.67 -4.21
CA GLY A 211 -10.57 -30.00 -4.30
C GLY A 211 -10.58 -28.52 -4.00
N VAL A 212 -9.42 -27.87 -3.94
CA VAL A 212 -9.33 -26.41 -3.79
C VAL A 212 -9.59 -25.74 -5.13
N ASN A 213 -10.56 -24.82 -5.18
CA ASN A 213 -10.79 -24.01 -6.37
C ASN A 213 -9.74 -22.89 -6.43
N THR A 214 -8.69 -23.10 -7.22
CA THR A 214 -7.53 -22.22 -7.31
C THR A 214 -7.88 -20.85 -7.86
N PHE A 215 -8.79 -20.77 -8.85
CA PHE A 215 -9.26 -19.51 -9.42
C PHE A 215 -9.90 -18.60 -8.35
N TRP A 216 -10.82 -19.13 -7.54
CA TRP A 216 -11.47 -18.35 -6.50
C TRP A 216 -10.51 -17.94 -5.39
N MET A 217 -9.54 -18.78 -5.03
CA MET A 217 -8.54 -18.42 -4.02
C MET A 217 -7.66 -17.26 -4.46
N LYS A 218 -7.21 -17.28 -5.72
CA LYS A 218 -6.45 -16.17 -6.32
C LYS A 218 -7.31 -14.90 -6.42
N THR A 219 -8.55 -15.04 -6.89
CA THR A 219 -9.51 -13.92 -7.02
C THR A 219 -9.79 -13.27 -5.67
N TYR A 220 -10.01 -14.03 -4.59
CA TYR A 220 -10.21 -13.48 -3.26
C TYR A 220 -8.99 -12.71 -2.74
N ALA A 221 -7.78 -13.24 -2.94
CA ALA A 221 -6.56 -12.54 -2.58
C ALA A 221 -6.44 -11.21 -3.33
N PHE A 222 -6.70 -11.23 -4.63
CA PHE A 222 -6.64 -10.08 -5.52
C PHE A 222 -7.66 -9.00 -5.16
N MET A 223 -8.92 -9.38 -4.96
CA MET A 223 -10.00 -8.46 -4.55
C MET A 223 -9.73 -7.83 -3.19
N THR A 224 -9.22 -8.63 -2.23
CA THR A 224 -8.88 -8.11 -0.90
C THR A 224 -7.70 -7.15 -0.96
N SER A 225 -6.67 -7.46 -1.75
CA SER A 225 -5.54 -6.57 -1.99
C SER A 225 -6.03 -5.24 -2.58
N ALA A 226 -6.78 -5.30 -3.67
CA ALA A 226 -7.33 -4.13 -4.36
C ALA A 226 -8.21 -3.25 -3.45
N PHE A 227 -8.98 -3.85 -2.54
CA PHE A 227 -9.80 -3.11 -1.57
C PHE A 227 -8.95 -2.19 -0.69
N PHE A 228 -7.91 -2.74 -0.08
CA PHE A 228 -7.04 -1.97 0.80
C PHE A 228 -6.09 -1.05 0.04
N GLU A 229 -5.68 -1.41 -1.18
CA GLU A 229 -4.93 -0.51 -2.07
C GLU A 229 -5.77 0.70 -2.48
N GLY A 230 -7.06 0.49 -2.77
CA GLY A 230 -8.02 1.57 -3.02
C GLY A 230 -8.16 2.51 -1.83
N ILE A 231 -8.32 1.97 -0.61
CA ILE A 231 -8.35 2.77 0.62
C ILE A 231 -7.04 3.52 0.84
N GLY A 232 -5.90 2.85 0.65
CA GLY A 232 -4.57 3.47 0.77
C GLY A 232 -4.38 4.62 -0.22
N GLY A 233 -4.85 4.45 -1.47
CA GLY A 233 -4.88 5.50 -2.48
C GLY A 233 -5.75 6.69 -2.07
N GLY A 234 -6.92 6.43 -1.50
CA GLY A 234 -7.80 7.47 -0.96
C GLY A 234 -7.20 8.27 0.19
N LEU A 235 -6.51 7.59 1.12
CA LEU A 235 -5.76 8.26 2.20
C LEU A 235 -4.63 9.12 1.62
N MET A 236 -3.90 8.60 0.63
CA MET A 236 -2.82 9.31 -0.06
C MET A 236 -3.35 10.58 -0.73
N ALA A 237 -4.50 10.53 -1.40
CA ALA A 237 -5.13 11.67 -2.04
C ALA A 237 -5.47 12.78 -1.06
N SER A 238 -6.11 12.44 0.08
CA SER A 238 -6.47 13.42 1.11
C SER A 238 -5.27 13.93 1.92
N LEU A 239 -4.17 13.18 2.00
CA LEU A 239 -2.94 13.63 2.65
C LEU A 239 -2.14 14.60 1.78
N LEU A 240 -2.01 14.29 0.48
CA LEU A 240 -1.25 15.09 -0.48
C LEU A 240 -2.04 16.32 -0.98
N THR A 241 -3.37 16.32 -0.83
CA THR A 241 -4.30 17.36 -1.31
C THR A 241 -4.28 17.59 -2.83
N THR A 242 -3.43 16.90 -3.54
CA THR A 242 -3.26 16.99 -4.99
C THR A 242 -2.89 15.63 -5.54
N ILE A 243 -3.57 15.20 -6.59
CA ILE A 243 -3.25 13.95 -7.29
C ILE A 243 -3.10 14.20 -8.78
N SER A 244 -2.11 13.57 -9.38
CA SER A 244 -1.87 13.58 -10.82
C SER A 244 -1.61 12.17 -11.34
N PRO A 245 -1.86 11.88 -12.62
CA PRO A 245 -1.57 10.57 -13.21
C PRO A 245 -0.10 10.15 -13.10
N ASP A 246 0.81 11.12 -12.98
CA ASP A 246 2.25 10.87 -12.90
C ASP A 246 2.71 10.31 -11.54
N GLN A 247 1.89 10.44 -10.50
CA GLN A 247 2.18 9.83 -9.19
C GLN A 247 1.97 8.31 -9.20
N PHE A 248 1.10 7.79 -10.09
CA PHE A 248 0.71 6.38 -10.15
C PHE A 248 1.44 5.62 -11.26
N THR A 249 2.76 5.82 -11.33
CA THR A 249 3.62 5.11 -12.28
C THR A 249 4.07 3.75 -11.72
N PHE A 250 4.71 2.96 -12.58
CA PHE A 250 5.36 1.71 -12.19
C PHE A 250 6.34 1.87 -11.01
N LEU A 251 6.93 3.06 -10.82
CA LEU A 251 7.86 3.33 -9.72
C LEU A 251 7.22 3.11 -8.35
N LEU A 252 5.93 3.45 -8.18
CA LEU A 252 5.20 3.19 -6.94
C LEU A 252 5.08 1.68 -6.67
N THR A 253 4.71 0.90 -7.69
CA THR A 253 4.66 -0.57 -7.58
C THR A 253 6.03 -1.15 -7.25
N PHE A 254 7.08 -0.65 -7.90
CA PHE A 254 8.45 -1.10 -7.66
C PHE A 254 8.92 -0.78 -6.24
N GLN A 255 8.57 0.40 -5.73
CA GLN A 255 8.84 0.77 -4.34
C GLN A 255 8.15 -0.17 -3.33
N LEU A 256 6.87 -0.51 -3.58
CA LEU A 256 6.15 -1.49 -2.77
C LEU A 256 6.77 -2.89 -2.86
N LEU A 257 7.23 -3.29 -4.05
CA LEU A 257 7.94 -4.55 -4.24
C LEU A 257 9.22 -4.60 -3.39
N ILE A 258 10.02 -3.54 -3.40
CA ILE A 258 11.22 -3.43 -2.55
C ILE A 258 10.84 -3.60 -1.07
N ILE A 259 9.79 -2.95 -0.61
CA ILE A 259 9.32 -3.01 0.78
C ILE A 259 8.98 -4.45 1.17
N ILE A 260 8.17 -5.16 0.37
CA ILE A 260 7.74 -6.51 0.73
C ILE A 260 8.85 -7.55 0.59
N VAL A 261 9.76 -7.39 -0.38
CA VAL A 261 10.93 -8.28 -0.55
C VAL A 261 11.91 -8.08 0.59
N LEU A 262 12.21 -6.83 0.96
CA LEU A 262 13.09 -6.50 2.07
C LEU A 262 12.51 -7.00 3.41
N GLY A 263 11.22 -6.78 3.64
CA GLY A 263 10.52 -7.25 4.84
C GLY A 263 10.47 -8.78 4.93
N GLY A 264 10.29 -9.43 3.80
CA GLY A 264 10.12 -10.88 3.63
C GLY A 264 8.76 -11.20 3.01
N LEU A 265 8.80 -11.76 1.80
CA LEU A 265 7.60 -12.19 1.08
C LEU A 265 6.80 -13.20 1.90
N GLY A 266 5.53 -12.89 2.15
CA GLY A 266 4.62 -13.75 2.91
C GLY A 266 4.64 -13.55 4.43
N SER A 267 5.42 -12.56 4.94
CA SER A 267 5.36 -12.11 6.33
C SER A 267 4.71 -10.73 6.44
N MET A 268 3.59 -10.61 7.15
CA MET A 268 2.93 -9.31 7.36
C MET A 268 3.70 -8.43 8.35
N SER A 269 4.26 -9.03 9.39
CA SER A 269 5.15 -8.31 10.31
C SER A 269 6.41 -7.82 9.59
N GLY A 270 6.92 -8.62 8.65
CA GLY A 270 8.03 -8.23 7.78
C GLY A 270 7.69 -7.06 6.88
N ALA A 271 6.51 -7.05 6.26
CA ALA A 271 6.06 -5.95 5.41
C ALA A 271 6.01 -4.61 6.16
N ILE A 272 5.52 -4.59 7.41
CA ILE A 272 5.51 -3.38 8.25
C ILE A 272 6.94 -2.90 8.52
N LEU A 273 7.85 -3.80 8.92
CA LEU A 273 9.24 -3.43 9.18
C LEU A 273 9.95 -2.99 7.91
N GLY A 274 9.69 -3.64 6.77
CA GLY A 274 10.18 -3.21 5.46
C GLY A 274 9.71 -1.80 5.12
N THR A 275 8.45 -1.47 5.41
CA THR A 275 7.91 -0.12 5.20
C THR A 275 8.64 0.91 6.08
N ILE A 276 8.80 0.62 7.37
CA ILE A 276 9.50 1.52 8.30
C ILE A 276 10.94 1.75 7.84
N LEU A 277 11.63 0.71 7.40
CA LEU A 277 13.01 0.81 6.95
C LEU A 277 13.14 1.56 5.61
N VAL A 278 12.26 1.30 4.65
CA VAL A 278 12.35 1.93 3.33
C VAL A 278 11.88 3.38 3.41
N MET A 279 10.72 3.65 4.00
CA MET A 279 10.17 5.00 4.08
C MET A 279 10.89 5.84 5.15
N GLY A 280 11.05 5.31 6.36
CA GLY A 280 11.75 5.99 7.45
C GLY A 280 13.25 6.12 7.21
N GLY A 281 13.88 5.08 6.69
CA GLY A 281 15.32 5.08 6.39
C GLY A 281 15.70 6.09 5.31
N SER A 282 14.88 6.21 4.26
CA SER A 282 15.09 7.21 3.22
C SER A 282 15.00 8.64 3.79
N GLU A 283 14.08 8.91 4.70
CA GLU A 283 13.95 10.22 5.34
C GLU A 283 15.05 10.46 6.39
N TRP A 284 15.46 9.43 7.12
CA TRP A 284 16.59 9.55 8.06
C TRP A 284 17.90 9.95 7.37
N LEU A 285 18.11 9.50 6.13
CA LEU A 285 19.29 9.87 5.33
C LEU A 285 19.17 11.26 4.66
N ARG A 286 18.09 12.02 4.90
CA ARG A 286 17.87 13.33 4.29
C ARG A 286 18.96 14.34 4.60
N PHE A 287 19.66 14.19 5.73
CA PHE A 287 20.79 15.05 6.07
C PHE A 287 21.94 15.00 5.04
N LEU A 288 22.03 13.91 4.25
CA LEU A 288 23.03 13.78 3.17
C LEU A 288 22.80 14.72 1.99
N ASP A 289 21.56 15.17 1.79
CA ASP A 289 21.22 16.12 0.73
C ASP A 289 21.50 17.58 1.12
N GLN A 290 21.78 17.85 2.40
CA GLN A 290 22.05 19.17 2.95
C GLN A 290 23.55 19.50 2.94
N ASN A 291 23.88 20.79 3.10
CA ASN A 291 25.26 21.20 3.27
C ASN A 291 25.86 20.56 4.53
N MET A 292 26.88 19.72 4.34
CA MET A 292 27.61 19.11 5.46
C MET A 292 29.00 19.71 5.60
N ASN A 293 29.35 20.08 6.84
CA ASN A 293 30.72 20.42 7.21
C ASN A 293 31.43 19.13 7.67
N ILE A 294 32.19 18.49 6.76
CA ILE A 294 32.97 17.31 7.09
C ILE A 294 34.43 17.77 7.27
N PHE A 295 34.95 17.69 8.49
CA PHE A 295 36.33 18.04 8.84
C PHE A 295 36.79 19.45 8.37
N GLY A 296 35.85 20.44 8.40
CA GLY A 296 36.20 21.83 8.01
C GLY A 296 36.07 22.13 6.51
N TYR A 297 35.73 21.15 5.70
CA TYR A 297 35.37 21.35 4.29
C TYR A 297 33.84 21.42 4.15
N ASN A 298 33.36 22.57 3.63
CA ASN A 298 31.96 22.69 3.23
C ASN A 298 31.76 21.90 1.93
N THR A 299 31.20 20.70 2.03
CA THR A 299 30.63 20.02 0.86
C THR A 299 29.33 20.74 0.54
N GLY A 300 29.22 21.30 -0.67
CA GLY A 300 27.95 21.89 -1.13
C GLY A 300 26.79 20.88 -0.99
N ALA A 301 25.53 21.36 -1.08
CA ALA A 301 24.38 20.46 -1.14
C ALA A 301 24.48 19.56 -2.37
N HIS A 302 24.39 18.26 -2.18
CA HIS A 302 24.36 17.28 -3.26
C HIS A 302 22.97 16.63 -3.33
N PRO A 303 21.97 17.28 -4.01
CA PRO A 303 20.64 16.73 -4.15
C PRO A 303 20.69 15.37 -4.84
N GLY A 304 20.07 14.36 -4.20
CA GLY A 304 20.04 12.99 -4.71
C GLY A 304 21.10 12.06 -4.12
N LEU A 305 22.10 12.55 -3.36
CA LEU A 305 23.09 11.68 -2.69
C LEU A 305 22.41 10.68 -1.74
N ARG A 306 21.37 11.13 -1.05
CA ARG A 306 20.50 10.28 -0.22
C ARG A 306 20.01 9.04 -0.97
N MET A 307 19.50 9.21 -2.20
CA MET A 307 18.94 8.10 -2.99
C MET A 307 20.01 7.10 -3.38
N VAL A 308 21.22 7.58 -3.75
CA VAL A 308 22.35 6.72 -4.11
C VAL A 308 22.79 5.90 -2.91
N VAL A 309 23.05 6.54 -1.77
CA VAL A 309 23.49 5.86 -0.54
C VAL A 309 22.43 4.85 -0.08
N PHE A 310 21.15 5.25 -0.10
CA PHE A 310 20.05 4.37 0.28
C PHE A 310 19.93 3.17 -0.66
N SER A 311 20.07 3.34 -1.98
CA SER A 311 20.04 2.25 -2.95
C SER A 311 21.18 1.26 -2.74
N ILE A 312 22.40 1.75 -2.46
CA ILE A 312 23.55 0.89 -2.14
C ILE A 312 23.28 0.10 -0.85
N LEU A 313 22.75 0.76 0.19
CA LEU A 313 22.41 0.12 1.45
C LEU A 313 21.35 -0.98 1.26
N LEU A 314 20.32 -0.73 0.43
CA LEU A 314 19.33 -1.74 0.08
C LEU A 314 19.94 -2.92 -0.66
N ILE A 315 20.82 -2.70 -1.63
CA ILE A 315 21.50 -3.77 -2.36
C ILE A 315 22.32 -4.63 -1.40
N VAL A 316 23.13 -4.01 -0.54
CA VAL A 316 23.92 -4.69 0.46
C VAL A 316 23.03 -5.52 1.39
N MET A 317 21.93 -4.92 1.88
CA MET A 317 21.01 -5.61 2.76
C MET A 317 20.33 -6.82 2.08
N MET A 318 19.98 -6.73 0.80
CA MET A 318 19.41 -7.85 0.03
C MET A 318 20.45 -8.96 -0.23
N LEU A 319 21.74 -8.64 -0.37
CA LEU A 319 22.80 -9.63 -0.52
C LEU A 319 22.97 -10.47 0.75
N PHE A 320 22.85 -9.86 1.93
CA PHE A 320 22.98 -10.55 3.22
C PHE A 320 21.66 -11.22 3.65
N ALA A 321 20.51 -10.58 3.42
CA ALA A 321 19.19 -11.07 3.80
C ALA A 321 18.39 -11.58 2.60
N ARG A 322 18.90 -12.62 1.91
CA ARG A 322 18.30 -13.19 0.67
C ARG A 322 16.84 -13.62 0.80
N ARG A 323 16.35 -13.89 2.02
CA ARG A 323 14.95 -14.26 2.30
C ARG A 323 14.14 -13.11 2.91
N GLY A 324 14.67 -11.90 2.87
CA GLY A 324 14.15 -10.75 3.62
C GLY A 324 14.45 -10.86 5.12
N LEU A 325 14.09 -9.83 5.89
CA LEU A 325 14.38 -9.72 7.33
C LEU A 325 13.69 -10.81 8.16
N PHE A 326 12.43 -11.11 7.83
CA PHE A 326 11.62 -12.13 8.53
C PHE A 326 11.48 -13.46 7.77
N GLY A 327 11.87 -13.50 6.49
CA GLY A 327 11.58 -14.63 5.61
C GLY A 327 10.08 -14.91 5.57
N ASN A 328 9.66 -16.16 5.73
CA ASN A 328 8.25 -16.56 5.76
C ASN A 328 7.69 -16.67 7.20
N LYS A 329 8.37 -16.09 8.21
CA LYS A 329 7.96 -16.20 9.62
C LYS A 329 7.30 -14.92 10.08
N GLU A 330 6.27 -15.06 10.91
CA GLU A 330 5.66 -13.94 11.62
C GLU A 330 6.37 -13.69 12.95
N LEU A 331 6.30 -12.47 13.45
CA LEU A 331 6.79 -12.10 14.79
C LEU A 331 6.32 -13.08 15.88
N THR A 332 5.07 -13.54 15.76
CA THR A 332 4.48 -14.52 16.69
C THR A 332 5.16 -15.89 16.66
N ASP A 333 5.79 -16.27 15.55
CA ASP A 333 6.45 -17.57 15.40
C ASP A 333 7.87 -17.56 15.98
N ILE A 334 8.52 -16.40 16.01
CA ILE A 334 9.84 -16.21 16.64
C ILE A 334 9.75 -16.42 18.14
N PHE A 335 8.71 -15.90 18.78
CA PHE A 335 8.47 -16.08 20.23
C PHE A 335 8.09 -17.52 20.63
N LYS A 336 7.63 -18.36 19.68
CA LYS A 336 7.37 -19.78 19.94
C LYS A 336 8.64 -20.66 19.97
N ARG A 337 9.69 -20.23 19.28
CA ARG A 337 10.93 -21.03 19.11
C ARG A 337 11.89 -20.95 20.30
N THR A 338 11.73 -19.96 21.19
CA THR A 338 12.55 -19.78 22.40
C THR A 338 12.17 -20.77 23.53
N LYS A 339 11.30 -21.74 23.26
CA LYS A 339 10.84 -22.75 24.22
C LYS A 339 11.02 -24.19 23.73
N LYS A 340 12.11 -24.46 22.99
CA LYS A 340 12.58 -25.86 22.80
C LYS A 340 13.97 -26.00 23.38
#